data_c77eeeaff3129fcc59c988ab9e786515
#
_entry.id   c77eeeaff3129fcc59c988ab9e786515
#
_cell.length_a   1.000
_cell.length_b   1.000
_cell.length_c   1.000
_cell.angle_alpha   90.00
_cell.angle_beta   90.00
_cell.angle_gamma   90.00
#
_symmetry.space_group_name_H-M   'P 1'
#
loop_
_entity.id
_entity.type
_entity.pdbx_description
1 polymer ?
#
loop_
_entity_poly.entity_id
_entity_poly.type
_entity_poly.pdbx_seq_one_letter_code
_entity_poly.pdbx_strand_id
1 'polypeptide(L)'
;MSKRSNPRAEQLRAALAQEAARIMSEQGIDDYGLAKRKAAERFGASDIAVLPKNTEIEAALAAHHRLFEANTHSTTLSALRRTALQAMRLLQRFEPRLVGPVLSGTASAHSEVNLHLFAEGAEPVALHLMEKGIPHRMGERRLRYEPNRLVAYPVVHFVAGDRPIDAVVFPIDGIRQSPASPVDGRPMKRADTAEIEAMLEESG
;
A
#
# COMPACT_ATOMS: atom_id res chain seq x y z
N MET A 1 20.28 23.49 21.88
CA MET A 1 19.29 23.36 22.96
C MET A 1 18.45 22.13 22.68
N SER A 2 18.70 21.00 23.38
CA SER A 2 17.94 19.75 23.23
C SER A 2 16.54 19.94 23.81
N LYS A 3 15.48 19.87 22.97
CA LYS A 3 14.08 19.81 23.41
C LYS A 3 13.95 18.54 24.28
N ARG A 4 13.82 18.71 25.60
CA ARG A 4 13.42 17.59 26.48
C ARG A 4 12.06 17.09 25.96
N SER A 5 12.05 15.89 25.41
CA SER A 5 10.83 15.20 25.02
C SER A 5 9.95 15.03 26.27
N ASN A 6 8.67 15.28 26.13
CA ASN A 6 7.71 15.04 27.22
C ASN A 6 7.37 13.53 27.22
N PRO A 7 7.77 12.75 28.25
CA PRO A 7 7.54 11.29 28.25
C PRO A 7 6.06 10.89 28.07
N ARG A 8 5.15 11.73 28.58
CA ARG A 8 3.70 11.49 28.39
C ARG A 8 3.27 11.67 26.95
N ALA A 9 3.82 12.64 26.24
CA ALA A 9 3.53 12.88 24.82
C ALA A 9 4.09 11.75 23.95
N GLU A 10 5.26 11.21 24.30
CA GLU A 10 5.85 10.05 23.60
C GLU A 10 5.04 8.77 23.84
N GLN A 11 4.63 8.52 25.08
CA GLN A 11 3.76 7.39 25.39
C GLN A 11 2.41 7.47 24.65
N LEU A 12 1.78 8.64 24.64
CA LEU A 12 0.52 8.85 23.92
C LEU A 12 0.72 8.65 22.41
N ARG A 13 1.81 9.15 21.83
CA ARG A 13 2.15 8.95 20.42
C ARG A 13 2.33 7.48 20.08
N ALA A 14 3.04 6.72 20.91
CA ALA A 14 3.21 5.28 20.74
C ALA A 14 1.87 4.53 20.82
N ALA A 15 1.01 4.88 21.78
CA ALA A 15 -0.32 4.30 21.92
C ALA A 15 -1.21 4.62 20.70
N LEU A 16 -1.16 5.85 20.20
CA LEU A 16 -1.87 6.25 18.97
C LEU A 16 -1.35 5.50 17.74
N ALA A 17 -0.04 5.23 17.64
CA ALA A 17 0.53 4.45 16.55
C ALA A 17 0.03 3.01 16.57
N GLN A 18 0.01 2.38 17.75
CA GLN A 18 -0.50 1.02 17.94
C GLN A 18 -2.01 0.92 17.61
N GLU A 19 -2.80 1.89 18.08
CA GLU A 19 -4.23 1.90 17.79
C GLU A 19 -4.53 2.16 16.31
N ALA A 20 -3.80 3.07 15.67
CA ALA A 20 -3.91 3.29 14.23
C ALA A 20 -3.56 2.01 13.43
N ALA A 21 -2.48 1.32 13.82
CA ALA A 21 -2.09 0.04 13.22
C ALA A 21 -3.18 -1.05 13.40
N ARG A 22 -3.76 -1.15 14.58
CA ARG A 22 -4.86 -2.07 14.85
C ARG A 22 -6.09 -1.76 13.98
N ILE A 23 -6.46 -0.49 13.88
CA ILE A 23 -7.57 -0.04 13.01
C ILE A 23 -7.29 -0.38 11.54
N MET A 24 -6.07 -0.19 11.07
CA MET A 24 -5.67 -0.53 9.70
C MET A 24 -5.79 -2.04 9.46
N SER A 25 -5.27 -2.88 10.37
CA SER A 25 -5.34 -4.34 10.24
C SER A 25 -6.78 -4.87 10.30
N GLU A 26 -7.55 -4.48 11.34
CA GLU A 26 -8.89 -5.04 11.61
C GLU A 26 -9.97 -4.51 10.66
N GLN A 27 -9.88 -3.25 10.22
CA GLN A 27 -10.90 -2.58 9.40
C GLN A 27 -10.52 -2.46 7.92
N GLY A 28 -9.34 -2.94 7.52
CA GLY A 28 -8.86 -2.86 6.13
C GLY A 28 -8.67 -1.42 5.65
N ILE A 29 -8.22 -0.53 6.52
CA ILE A 29 -7.98 0.87 6.18
C ILE A 29 -6.53 1.05 5.76
N ASP A 30 -6.29 1.43 4.50
CA ASP A 30 -4.95 1.72 3.97
C ASP A 30 -4.57 3.21 4.07
N ASP A 31 -5.53 4.09 4.40
CA ASP A 31 -5.30 5.54 4.59
C ASP A 31 -4.79 5.84 6.01
N TYR A 32 -3.51 6.17 6.12
CA TYR A 32 -2.86 6.57 7.38
C TYR A 32 -3.53 7.79 8.03
N GLY A 33 -4.03 8.74 7.24
CA GLY A 33 -4.70 9.93 7.75
C GLY A 33 -6.02 9.58 8.43
N LEU A 34 -6.79 8.70 7.81
CA LEU A 34 -8.04 8.19 8.38
C LEU A 34 -7.78 7.35 9.64
N ALA A 35 -6.78 6.47 9.60
CA ALA A 35 -6.40 5.65 10.75
C ALA A 35 -5.98 6.52 11.95
N LYS A 36 -5.17 7.57 11.72
CA LYS A 36 -4.77 8.54 12.75
C LYS A 36 -5.96 9.26 13.37
N ARG A 37 -6.89 9.75 12.54
CA ARG A 37 -8.09 10.45 13.03
C ARG A 37 -8.92 9.54 13.92
N LYS A 38 -9.20 8.30 13.47
CA LYS A 38 -9.95 7.32 14.27
C LYS A 38 -9.23 6.96 15.57
N ALA A 39 -7.91 6.80 15.55
CA ALA A 39 -7.13 6.55 16.75
C ALA A 39 -7.19 7.74 17.72
N ALA A 40 -7.02 8.98 17.21
CA ALA A 40 -7.09 10.19 18.02
C ALA A 40 -8.48 10.36 18.67
N GLU A 41 -9.55 10.09 17.95
CA GLU A 41 -10.93 10.13 18.48
C GLU A 41 -11.11 9.16 19.67
N ARG A 42 -10.58 7.93 19.58
CA ARG A 42 -10.67 6.94 20.66
C ARG A 42 -9.91 7.34 21.92
N PHE A 43 -8.79 8.04 21.76
CA PHE A 43 -7.98 8.52 22.88
C PHE A 43 -8.37 9.91 23.36
N GLY A 44 -9.36 10.57 22.73
CA GLY A 44 -9.73 11.95 23.04
C GLY A 44 -8.58 12.94 22.79
N ALA A 45 -7.67 12.60 21.88
CA ALA A 45 -6.49 13.39 21.56
C ALA A 45 -6.83 14.39 20.45
N SER A 46 -6.96 15.68 20.81
CA SER A 46 -7.24 16.76 19.86
C SER A 46 -5.99 17.47 19.35
N ASP A 47 -4.82 17.22 19.95
CA ASP A 47 -3.57 17.89 19.59
C ASP A 47 -2.87 17.18 18.43
N ILE A 48 -2.80 17.85 17.27
CA ILE A 48 -2.12 17.40 16.07
C ILE A 48 -0.62 17.14 16.31
N ALA A 49 0.00 17.83 17.25
CA ALA A 49 1.43 17.68 17.56
C ALA A 49 1.79 16.31 18.16
N VAL A 50 0.80 15.58 18.68
CA VAL A 50 0.98 14.26 19.29
C VAL A 50 0.70 13.13 18.30
N LEU A 51 0.18 13.40 17.10
CA LEU A 51 -0.11 12.38 16.11
C LEU A 51 1.15 11.63 15.67
N PRO A 52 1.08 10.29 15.51
CA PRO A 52 2.22 9.50 15.08
C PRO A 52 2.56 9.79 13.60
N LYS A 53 3.84 9.59 13.26
CA LYS A 53 4.27 9.56 11.86
C LYS A 53 3.78 8.28 11.20
N ASN A 54 3.68 8.29 9.87
CA ASN A 54 3.29 7.07 9.14
C ASN A 54 4.31 5.94 9.32
N THR A 55 5.60 6.26 9.46
CA THR A 55 6.66 5.29 9.78
C THR A 55 6.46 4.62 11.14
N GLU A 56 5.95 5.33 12.13
CA GLU A 56 5.67 4.77 13.46
C GLU A 56 4.46 3.81 13.40
N ILE A 57 3.45 4.17 12.61
CA ILE A 57 2.28 3.30 12.37
C ILE A 57 2.68 2.05 11.59
N GLU A 58 3.50 2.17 10.55
CA GLU A 58 4.01 1.05 9.77
C GLU A 58 4.81 0.07 10.64
N ALA A 59 5.68 0.60 11.50
CA ALA A 59 6.41 -0.22 12.46
C ALA A 59 5.48 -0.93 13.46
N ALA A 60 4.46 -0.23 13.96
CA ALA A 60 3.45 -0.80 14.85
C ALA A 60 2.61 -1.88 14.14
N LEU A 61 2.25 -1.67 12.86
CA LEU A 61 1.51 -2.63 12.05
C LEU A 61 2.33 -3.91 11.81
N ALA A 62 3.60 -3.78 11.47
CA ALA A 62 4.51 -4.92 11.33
C ALA A 62 4.69 -5.69 12.65
N ALA A 63 4.74 -4.98 13.79
CA ALA A 63 4.79 -5.61 15.11
C ALA A 63 3.47 -6.31 15.46
N HIS A 64 2.33 -5.72 15.15
CA HIS A 64 1.00 -6.30 15.35
C HIS A 64 0.86 -7.64 14.61
N HIS A 65 1.19 -7.68 13.32
CA HIS A 65 1.15 -8.92 12.53
C HIS A 65 2.07 -10.01 13.08
N ARG A 66 3.30 -9.67 13.53
CA ARG A 66 4.20 -10.65 14.13
C ARG A 66 3.67 -11.24 15.43
N LEU A 67 3.02 -10.42 16.28
CA LEU A 67 2.63 -10.84 17.62
C LEU A 67 1.28 -11.59 17.63
N PHE A 68 0.33 -11.16 16.79
CA PHE A 68 -1.05 -11.63 16.87
C PHE A 68 -1.48 -12.50 15.69
N GLU A 69 -0.77 -12.41 14.57
CA GLU A 69 -1.19 -13.05 13.32
C GLU A 69 -0.08 -13.87 12.64
N ALA A 70 0.99 -14.24 13.34
CA ALA A 70 2.24 -14.77 12.75
C ALA A 70 2.00 -15.86 11.67
N ASN A 71 1.18 -16.85 11.95
CA ASN A 71 0.89 -17.94 11.00
C ASN A 71 -0.14 -17.52 9.94
N THR A 72 -1.20 -16.83 10.34
CA THR A 72 -2.28 -16.40 9.46
C THR A 72 -1.80 -15.29 8.51
N HIS A 73 -0.98 -14.36 9.02
CA HIS A 73 -0.43 -13.26 8.23
C HIS A 73 0.50 -13.75 7.11
N SER A 74 1.42 -14.68 7.42
CA SER A 74 2.33 -15.27 6.42
C SER A 74 1.53 -15.95 5.29
N THR A 75 0.52 -16.74 5.64
CA THR A 75 -0.36 -17.41 4.67
C THR A 75 -1.14 -16.40 3.82
N THR A 76 -1.71 -15.36 4.47
CA THR A 76 -2.46 -14.29 3.79
C THR A 76 -1.55 -13.51 2.83
N LEU A 77 -0.36 -13.11 3.30
CA LEU A 77 0.59 -12.37 2.48
C LEU A 77 1.06 -13.18 1.28
N SER A 78 1.37 -14.48 1.47
CA SER A 78 1.73 -15.38 0.38
C SER A 78 0.58 -15.53 -0.63
N ALA A 79 -0.67 -15.63 -0.19
CA ALA A 79 -1.84 -15.67 -1.06
C ALA A 79 -1.99 -14.37 -1.88
N LEU A 80 -1.86 -13.20 -1.24
CA LEU A 80 -1.91 -11.90 -1.90
C LEU A 80 -0.78 -11.73 -2.93
N ARG A 81 0.45 -12.17 -2.62
CA ARG A 81 1.58 -12.15 -3.56
C ARG A 81 1.36 -13.09 -4.76
N ARG A 82 0.76 -14.27 -4.56
CA ARG A 82 0.38 -15.16 -5.68
C ARG A 82 -0.67 -14.52 -6.58
N THR A 83 -1.68 -13.88 -6.01
CA THR A 83 -2.67 -13.12 -6.78
C THR A 83 -2.03 -11.95 -7.53
N ALA A 84 -1.15 -11.19 -6.88
CA ALA A 84 -0.38 -10.13 -7.52
C ALA A 84 0.42 -10.66 -8.72
N LEU A 85 1.12 -11.78 -8.55
CA LEU A 85 1.90 -12.41 -9.61
C LEU A 85 1.03 -12.84 -10.79
N GLN A 86 -0.16 -13.40 -10.55
CA GLN A 86 -1.12 -13.75 -11.61
C GLN A 86 -1.59 -12.50 -12.38
N ALA A 87 -1.95 -11.42 -11.66
CA ALA A 87 -2.34 -10.15 -12.28
C ALA A 87 -1.17 -9.51 -13.06
N MET A 88 0.04 -9.57 -12.53
CA MET A 88 1.24 -9.05 -13.21
C MET A 88 1.54 -9.85 -14.50
N ARG A 89 1.42 -11.16 -14.48
CA ARG A 89 1.59 -12.01 -15.68
C ARG A 89 0.54 -11.70 -16.73
N LEU A 90 -0.72 -11.51 -16.34
CA LEU A 90 -1.80 -11.07 -17.23
C LEU A 90 -1.48 -9.74 -17.91
N LEU A 91 -0.90 -8.80 -17.17
CA LEU A 91 -0.59 -7.44 -17.60
C LEU A 91 0.88 -7.25 -18.05
N GLN A 92 1.61 -8.34 -18.34
CA GLN A 92 3.06 -8.34 -18.60
C GLN A 92 3.48 -7.33 -19.68
N ARG A 93 2.66 -7.13 -20.72
CA ARG A 93 2.92 -6.17 -21.80
C ARG A 93 3.00 -4.71 -21.34
N PHE A 94 2.54 -4.39 -20.13
CA PHE A 94 2.54 -3.05 -19.52
C PHE A 94 3.58 -2.91 -18.40
N GLU A 95 4.61 -3.76 -18.39
CA GLU A 95 5.72 -3.71 -17.43
C GLU A 95 5.26 -3.57 -15.96
N PRO A 96 4.40 -4.45 -15.44
CA PRO A 96 3.80 -4.30 -14.12
C PRO A 96 4.85 -4.29 -13.01
N ARG A 97 4.59 -3.48 -11.98
CA ARG A 97 5.38 -3.45 -10.75
C ARG A 97 4.44 -3.53 -9.54
N LEU A 98 4.69 -4.47 -8.65
CA LEU A 98 3.99 -4.53 -7.36
C LEU A 98 4.49 -3.42 -6.45
N VAL A 99 3.57 -2.77 -5.73
CA VAL A 99 3.85 -1.70 -4.77
C VAL A 99 3.00 -1.85 -3.51
N GLY A 100 3.26 -1.03 -2.50
CA GLY A 100 2.40 -0.89 -1.31
C GLY A 100 2.48 -2.06 -0.33
N PRO A 101 1.41 -2.28 0.48
CA PRO A 101 1.44 -3.17 1.64
C PRO A 101 1.75 -4.63 1.30
N VAL A 102 1.31 -5.14 0.14
CA VAL A 102 1.60 -6.52 -0.28
C VAL A 102 3.10 -6.72 -0.56
N LEU A 103 3.76 -5.70 -1.12
CA LEU A 103 5.21 -5.72 -1.32
C LEU A 103 5.95 -5.56 0.01
N SER A 104 5.58 -4.56 0.83
CA SER A 104 6.28 -4.27 2.10
C SER A 104 6.04 -5.32 3.18
N GLY A 105 5.03 -6.17 3.03
CA GLY A 105 4.71 -7.22 4.00
C GLY A 105 3.80 -6.77 5.14
N THR A 106 3.13 -5.63 4.99
CA THR A 106 2.19 -5.09 5.99
C THR A 106 0.71 -5.24 5.58
N ALA A 107 0.44 -5.98 4.48
CA ALA A 107 -0.90 -6.22 4.00
C ALA A 107 -1.71 -7.09 4.98
N SER A 108 -2.99 -6.75 5.15
CA SER A 108 -3.98 -7.56 5.88
C SER A 108 -4.83 -8.39 4.91
N ALA A 109 -5.74 -9.21 5.45
CA ALA A 109 -6.69 -9.98 4.65
C ALA A 109 -7.63 -9.12 3.78
N HIS A 110 -7.77 -7.84 4.12
CA HIS A 110 -8.63 -6.87 3.42
C HIS A 110 -7.87 -5.97 2.44
N SER A 111 -6.53 -6.06 2.41
CA SER A 111 -5.71 -5.21 1.56
C SER A 111 -5.90 -5.53 0.08
N GLU A 112 -5.97 -4.47 -0.72
CA GLU A 112 -5.96 -4.54 -2.18
C GLU A 112 -4.53 -4.76 -2.70
N VAL A 113 -4.43 -5.37 -3.88
CA VAL A 113 -3.15 -5.47 -4.58
C VAL A 113 -2.93 -4.22 -5.41
N ASN A 114 -1.88 -3.47 -5.12
CA ASN A 114 -1.54 -2.24 -5.81
C ASN A 114 -0.45 -2.49 -6.86
N LEU A 115 -0.75 -2.17 -8.13
CA LEU A 115 0.18 -2.29 -9.24
C LEU A 115 0.46 -0.92 -9.86
N HIS A 116 1.67 -0.73 -10.35
CA HIS A 116 2.04 0.32 -11.28
C HIS A 116 2.23 -0.30 -12.66
N LEU A 117 1.59 0.27 -13.66
CA LEU A 117 1.68 -0.12 -15.06
C LEU A 117 2.25 1.04 -15.87
N PHE A 118 2.87 0.74 -17.01
CA PHE A 118 3.48 1.73 -17.89
C PHE A 118 2.95 1.57 -19.31
N ALA A 119 2.20 2.58 -19.76
CA ALA A 119 1.55 2.59 -21.07
C ALA A 119 1.39 4.03 -21.57
N GLU A 120 1.04 4.21 -22.85
CA GLU A 120 0.73 5.54 -23.40
C GLU A 120 -0.52 6.17 -22.78
N GLY A 121 -1.40 5.35 -22.19
CA GLY A 121 -2.62 5.74 -21.50
C GLY A 121 -3.28 4.54 -20.83
N ALA A 122 -4.43 4.75 -20.22
CA ALA A 122 -5.17 3.67 -19.57
C ALA A 122 -6.04 2.86 -20.56
N GLU A 123 -6.35 3.42 -21.72
CA GLU A 123 -7.17 2.79 -22.74
C GLU A 123 -6.58 1.45 -23.25
N PRO A 124 -5.26 1.33 -23.54
CA PRO A 124 -4.66 0.04 -23.91
C PRO A 124 -4.81 -1.03 -22.82
N VAL A 125 -4.75 -0.63 -21.55
CA VAL A 125 -4.93 -1.54 -20.42
C VAL A 125 -6.39 -2.00 -20.33
N ALA A 126 -7.33 -1.06 -20.42
CA ALA A 126 -8.75 -1.34 -20.41
C ALA A 126 -9.16 -2.28 -21.57
N LEU A 127 -8.67 -1.99 -22.78
CA LEU A 127 -8.93 -2.83 -23.96
C LEU A 127 -8.39 -4.25 -23.75
N HIS A 128 -7.17 -4.38 -23.23
CA HIS A 128 -6.59 -5.70 -22.93
C HIS A 128 -7.44 -6.51 -21.94
N LEU A 129 -7.94 -5.87 -20.86
CA LEU A 129 -8.84 -6.54 -19.91
C LEU A 129 -10.18 -6.92 -20.55
N MET A 130 -10.74 -6.07 -21.44
CA MET A 130 -11.94 -6.40 -22.22
C MET A 130 -11.72 -7.62 -23.11
N GLU A 131 -10.62 -7.69 -23.86
CA GLU A 131 -10.26 -8.81 -24.71
C GLU A 131 -10.14 -10.13 -23.91
N LYS A 132 -9.76 -10.05 -22.63
CA LYS A 132 -9.70 -11.18 -21.71
C LYS A 132 -11.02 -11.47 -20.99
N GLY A 133 -12.08 -10.69 -21.28
CA GLY A 133 -13.37 -10.81 -20.60
C GLY A 133 -13.37 -10.43 -19.13
N ILE A 134 -12.42 -9.59 -18.70
CA ILE A 134 -12.26 -9.17 -17.30
C ILE A 134 -13.01 -7.85 -17.07
N PRO A 135 -14.08 -7.85 -16.24
CA PRO A 135 -14.77 -6.64 -15.85
C PRO A 135 -13.83 -5.68 -15.11
N HIS A 136 -13.86 -4.41 -15.48
CA HIS A 136 -13.03 -3.39 -14.85
C HIS A 136 -13.77 -2.04 -14.81
N ARG A 137 -13.26 -1.13 -13.99
CA ARG A 137 -13.71 0.26 -13.93
C ARG A 137 -12.52 1.20 -13.94
N MET A 138 -12.73 2.39 -14.45
CA MET A 138 -11.72 3.45 -14.47
C MET A 138 -11.89 4.38 -13.28
N GLY A 139 -10.77 4.87 -12.76
CA GLY A 139 -10.70 5.85 -11.70
C GLY A 139 -9.50 6.78 -11.86
N GLU A 140 -9.25 7.57 -10.85
CA GLU A 140 -8.10 8.47 -10.77
C GLU A 140 -7.46 8.38 -9.39
N ARG A 141 -6.13 8.39 -9.33
CA ARG A 141 -5.37 8.47 -8.09
C ARG A 141 -4.35 9.60 -8.16
N ARG A 142 -4.32 10.44 -7.12
CA ARG A 142 -3.33 11.50 -6.98
C ARG A 142 -2.14 11.00 -6.20
N LEU A 143 -0.96 11.05 -6.82
CA LEU A 143 0.30 10.61 -6.24
C LEU A 143 1.24 11.81 -6.05
N ARG A 144 1.98 11.76 -4.96
CA ARG A 144 2.95 12.81 -4.60
C ARG A 144 4.33 12.45 -5.12
N TYR A 145 5.03 13.40 -5.69
CA TYR A 145 6.45 13.27 -6.07
C TYR A 145 7.35 14.12 -5.16
N GLU A 146 6.88 15.31 -4.84
CA GLU A 146 7.55 16.28 -3.98
C GLU A 146 6.53 16.86 -3.00
N PRO A 147 6.93 17.55 -1.93
CA PRO A 147 6.02 18.04 -0.91
C PRO A 147 4.79 18.78 -1.46
N ASN A 148 4.96 19.53 -2.55
CA ASN A 148 3.90 20.34 -3.16
C ASN A 148 3.51 19.89 -4.58
N ARG A 149 4.00 18.73 -5.04
CA ARG A 149 3.71 18.22 -6.40
C ARG A 149 2.85 16.96 -6.31
N LEU A 150 1.55 17.13 -6.52
CA LEU A 150 0.59 16.06 -6.72
C LEU A 150 0.30 15.92 -8.21
N VAL A 151 0.36 14.69 -8.71
CA VAL A 151 0.04 14.36 -10.10
C VAL A 151 -1.08 13.32 -10.09
N ALA A 152 -2.11 13.57 -10.89
CA ALA A 152 -3.22 12.65 -11.09
C ALA A 152 -2.86 11.62 -12.17
N TYR A 153 -3.11 10.35 -11.88
CA TYR A 153 -2.93 9.23 -12.80
C TYR A 153 -4.20 8.42 -12.91
N PRO A 154 -4.52 7.90 -14.09
CA PRO A 154 -5.63 6.95 -14.24
C PRO A 154 -5.32 5.66 -13.47
N VAL A 155 -6.38 5.08 -12.93
CA VAL A 155 -6.36 3.78 -12.24
C VAL A 155 -7.36 2.87 -12.91
N VAL A 156 -6.95 1.63 -13.15
CA VAL A 156 -7.85 0.57 -13.61
C VAL A 156 -8.08 -0.37 -12.43
N HIS A 157 -9.34 -0.47 -12.01
CA HIS A 157 -9.76 -1.36 -10.93
C HIS A 157 -10.38 -2.62 -11.52
N PHE A 158 -9.90 -3.78 -11.12
CA PHE A 158 -10.47 -5.08 -11.52
C PHE A 158 -10.29 -6.11 -10.41
N VAL A 159 -10.77 -7.33 -10.62
CA VAL A 159 -10.64 -8.42 -9.65
C VAL A 159 -9.83 -9.55 -10.28
N ALA A 160 -8.84 -10.05 -9.55
CA ALA A 160 -8.09 -11.25 -9.89
C ALA A 160 -8.32 -12.31 -8.81
N GLY A 161 -8.91 -13.43 -9.19
CA GLY A 161 -9.43 -14.40 -8.22
C GLY A 161 -10.56 -13.79 -7.39
N ASP A 162 -10.33 -13.64 -6.08
CA ASP A 162 -11.25 -13.01 -5.12
C ASP A 162 -10.74 -11.64 -4.60
N ARG A 163 -9.63 -11.13 -5.18
CA ARG A 163 -8.93 -9.95 -4.67
C ARG A 163 -9.05 -8.74 -5.58
N PRO A 164 -9.35 -7.57 -5.03
CA PRO A 164 -9.34 -6.33 -5.78
C PRO A 164 -7.90 -5.94 -6.15
N ILE A 165 -7.74 -5.50 -7.39
CA ILE A 165 -6.49 -5.01 -7.96
C ILE A 165 -6.67 -3.55 -8.34
N ASP A 166 -5.80 -2.70 -7.85
CA ASP A 166 -5.69 -1.28 -8.20
C ASP A 166 -4.43 -1.07 -9.05
N ALA A 167 -4.62 -0.89 -10.33
CA ALA A 167 -3.53 -0.72 -11.29
C ALA A 167 -3.43 0.75 -11.74
N VAL A 168 -2.46 1.48 -11.18
CA VAL A 168 -2.18 2.87 -11.58
C VAL A 168 -1.37 2.86 -12.87
N VAL A 169 -1.83 3.60 -13.88
CA VAL A 169 -1.17 3.66 -15.19
C VAL A 169 -0.34 4.93 -15.30
N PHE A 170 0.94 4.74 -15.48
CA PHE A 170 1.94 5.80 -15.71
C PHE A 170 2.31 5.89 -17.20
N PRO A 171 2.80 7.03 -17.67
CA PRO A 171 3.51 7.10 -18.95
C PRO A 171 4.68 6.11 -18.99
N ILE A 172 5.08 5.66 -20.19
CA ILE A 172 6.12 4.63 -20.36
C ILE A 172 7.44 5.02 -19.67
N ASP A 173 7.83 6.28 -19.74
CA ASP A 173 9.03 6.83 -19.10
C ASP A 173 8.91 6.95 -17.57
N GLY A 174 7.68 6.90 -17.02
CA GLY A 174 7.39 6.90 -15.59
C GLY A 174 7.96 5.70 -14.82
N ILE A 175 8.44 4.68 -15.53
CA ILE A 175 9.14 3.54 -14.93
C ILE A 175 10.43 4.00 -14.21
N ARG A 176 11.06 5.07 -14.68
CA ARG A 176 12.33 5.61 -14.16
C ARG A 176 12.16 6.44 -12.89
N GLN A 177 10.95 6.94 -12.62
CA GLN A 177 10.69 7.80 -11.47
C GLN A 177 9.48 7.30 -10.69
N SER A 178 9.69 6.84 -9.46
CA SER A 178 8.60 6.46 -8.55
C SER A 178 8.03 7.68 -7.82
N PRO A 179 6.71 7.72 -7.57
CA PRO A 179 6.13 8.68 -6.64
C PRO A 179 6.66 8.46 -5.23
N ALA A 180 6.45 9.46 -4.37
CA ALA A 180 6.83 9.39 -2.97
C ALA A 180 5.92 8.41 -2.20
N SER A 181 6.54 7.57 -1.40
CA SER A 181 5.84 6.67 -0.47
C SER A 181 5.06 7.49 0.57
N PRO A 182 3.79 7.16 0.85
CA PRO A 182 3.03 7.79 1.92
C PRO A 182 3.60 7.49 3.30
N VAL A 183 4.45 6.47 3.44
CA VAL A 183 5.05 6.06 4.72
C VAL A 183 6.18 7.01 5.13
N ASP A 184 7.18 7.19 4.26
CA ASP A 184 8.44 7.87 4.61
C ASP A 184 8.83 9.01 3.64
N GLY A 185 8.04 9.23 2.58
CA GLY A 185 8.30 10.24 1.56
C GLY A 185 9.43 9.90 0.59
N ARG A 186 10.07 8.75 0.73
CA ARG A 186 11.08 8.27 -0.23
C ARG A 186 10.41 7.75 -1.50
N PRO A 187 11.14 7.58 -2.62
CA PRO A 187 10.58 6.92 -3.80
C PRO A 187 9.96 5.57 -3.44
N MET A 188 8.73 5.31 -3.87
CA MET A 188 8.05 4.04 -3.63
C MET A 188 8.89 2.88 -4.17
N LYS A 189 9.04 1.84 -3.37
CA LYS A 189 9.60 0.57 -3.83
C LYS A 189 8.66 -0.05 -4.86
N ARG A 190 9.24 -0.59 -5.91
CA ARG A 190 8.56 -1.31 -6.99
C ARG A 190 9.26 -2.64 -7.17
N ALA A 191 8.51 -3.73 -7.20
CA ALA A 191 9.05 -5.06 -7.47
C ALA A 191 8.49 -5.58 -8.78
N ASP A 192 9.33 -6.20 -9.58
CA ASP A 192 8.94 -6.89 -10.79
C ASP A 192 8.49 -8.34 -10.52
N THR A 193 8.15 -9.05 -11.58
CA THR A 193 7.64 -10.43 -11.48
C THR A 193 8.65 -11.39 -10.87
N ALA A 194 9.93 -11.25 -11.25
CA ALA A 194 11.00 -12.13 -10.77
C ALA A 194 11.27 -11.92 -9.28
N GLU A 195 11.23 -10.66 -8.82
CA GLU A 195 11.39 -10.35 -7.40
C GLU A 195 10.24 -10.95 -6.55
N ILE A 196 9.00 -10.93 -7.08
CA ILE A 196 7.86 -11.54 -6.37
C ILE A 196 7.95 -13.07 -6.36
N GLU A 197 8.41 -13.68 -7.44
CA GLU A 197 8.69 -15.13 -7.50
C GLU A 197 9.70 -15.53 -6.44
N ALA A 198 10.83 -14.82 -6.35
CA ALA A 198 11.86 -15.07 -5.33
C ALA A 198 11.30 -14.91 -3.89
N MET A 199 10.49 -13.88 -3.62
CA MET A 199 9.86 -13.71 -2.31
C MET A 199 8.90 -14.85 -1.94
N LEU A 200 8.24 -15.47 -2.91
CA LEU A 200 7.36 -16.61 -2.68
C LEU A 200 8.13 -17.90 -2.42
N GLU A 201 9.28 -18.10 -3.06
CA GLU A 201 10.18 -19.22 -2.83
C GLU A 201 10.81 -19.18 -1.43
N GLU A 202 11.23 -18.00 -0.96
CA GLU A 202 11.77 -17.80 0.39
C GLU A 202 10.74 -18.02 1.51
N SER A 203 9.45 -17.90 1.16
CA SER A 203 8.35 -17.97 2.14
C SER A 203 7.69 -19.35 2.25
N GLY A 204 8.09 -20.33 1.43
CA GLY A 204 7.57 -21.71 1.38
C GLY A 204 8.48 -22.67 2.06
#